data_948159390b24aa3523fea323377dc8f0
#
_entry.id   948159390b24aa3523fea323377dc8f0
#
_cell.length_a   1.000
_cell.length_b   1.000
_cell.length_c   1.000
_cell.angle_alpha   90.00
_cell.angle_beta   90.00
_cell.angle_gamma   90.00
#
_symmetry.space_group_name_H-M   'P 1'
#
loop_
_entity.id
_entity.type
_entity.pdbx_description
1 polymer ?
#
loop_
_entity_poly.entity_id
_entity_poly.type
_entity_poly.pdbx_seq_one_letter_code
_entity_poly.pdbx_strand_id
1 'polypeptide(L)'
;NMLFAEGTYVNKNQVLFVINQDQYRAKADKARAQLKKDEAQALKAERDLKRIRPLFEQNAASQLDLDNAEAAYESAEATVAMSEADLAQAELELGYTIVRSPLSGHISERNVDLGTLVGPGGKSLLATIVKSDTVLVDFSMTALDYLKSKERNINLGQQDSTRSWQPNITITLADNTCLLYTSDAADD
;
A
#
# COMPACT_ATOMS: atom_id res chain seq x y z
N ASN A 1 -17.38 7.70 9.19
CA ASN A 1 -16.86 8.33 10.41
C ASN A 1 -15.48 8.93 10.13
N MET A 2 -15.14 10.03 10.80
CA MET A 2 -13.85 10.71 10.79
C MET A 2 -13.18 10.52 12.15
N LEU A 3 -11.88 10.21 12.17
CA LEU A 3 -11.12 9.83 13.36
C LEU A 3 -9.87 10.72 13.58
N PHE A 4 -9.89 11.95 13.08
CA PHE A 4 -8.83 12.93 13.28
C PHE A 4 -9.43 14.31 13.55
N ALA A 5 -8.63 15.23 14.11
CA ALA A 5 -8.94 16.65 14.19
C ALA A 5 -8.24 17.38 13.03
N GLU A 6 -8.92 18.34 12.43
CA GLU A 6 -8.37 19.16 11.34
C GLU A 6 -7.16 19.98 11.81
N GLY A 7 -6.16 20.14 10.95
CA GLY A 7 -4.93 20.85 11.26
C GLY A 7 -3.96 20.10 12.18
N THR A 8 -4.27 18.87 12.62
CA THR A 8 -3.39 18.10 13.49
C THR A 8 -2.33 17.31 12.72
N TYR A 9 -1.28 16.91 13.43
CA TYR A 9 -0.28 16.00 12.92
C TYR A 9 -0.82 14.56 12.95
N VAL A 10 -0.67 13.85 11.85
CA VAL A 10 -1.08 12.44 11.69
C VAL A 10 0.13 11.59 11.34
N ASN A 11 0.14 10.38 11.87
CA ASN A 11 1.21 9.41 11.59
C ASN A 11 0.87 8.55 10.37
N LYS A 12 1.90 8.05 9.69
CA LYS A 12 1.74 7.04 8.64
C LYS A 12 0.93 5.84 9.17
N ASN A 13 0.00 5.33 8.36
CA ASN A 13 -0.94 4.25 8.68
C ASN A 13 -2.01 4.58 9.73
N GLN A 14 -2.07 5.82 10.27
CA GLN A 14 -3.16 6.25 11.13
C GLN A 14 -4.49 6.21 10.37
N VAL A 15 -5.54 5.69 11.00
CA VAL A 15 -6.90 5.66 10.42
C VAL A 15 -7.47 7.08 10.44
N LEU A 16 -7.90 7.56 9.27
CA LEU A 16 -8.46 8.90 9.09
C LEU A 16 -9.98 8.86 8.90
N PHE A 17 -10.44 8.01 7.99
CA PHE A 17 -11.85 7.87 7.71
C PHE A 17 -12.27 6.40 7.73
N VAL A 18 -13.51 6.17 8.13
CA VAL A 18 -14.18 4.86 8.01
C VAL A 18 -15.44 5.06 7.19
N ILE A 19 -15.48 4.48 6.00
CA ILE A 19 -16.62 4.45 5.10
C ILE A 19 -17.59 3.36 5.59
N ASN A 20 -18.87 3.40 5.21
CA ASN A 20 -19.82 2.37 5.59
C ASN A 20 -19.36 0.98 5.11
N GLN A 21 -19.21 0.05 6.03
CA GLN A 21 -18.63 -1.27 5.81
C GLN A 21 -19.68 -2.38 5.60
N ASP A 22 -20.95 -2.12 5.88
CA ASP A 22 -21.97 -3.17 5.99
C ASP A 22 -22.10 -3.98 4.69
N GLN A 23 -22.14 -3.31 3.54
CA GLN A 23 -22.20 -3.97 2.25
C GLN A 23 -20.93 -4.79 1.94
N TYR A 24 -19.78 -4.24 2.26
CA TYR A 24 -18.48 -4.90 1.98
C TYR A 24 -18.25 -6.09 2.89
N ARG A 25 -18.65 -5.99 4.16
CA ARG A 25 -18.64 -7.13 5.10
C ARG A 25 -19.56 -8.25 4.62
N ALA A 26 -20.80 -7.92 4.24
CA ALA A 26 -21.73 -8.92 3.73
C ALA A 26 -21.19 -9.60 2.45
N LYS A 27 -20.50 -8.85 1.58
CA LYS A 27 -19.86 -9.37 0.37
C LYS A 27 -18.70 -10.32 0.71
N ALA A 28 -17.83 -9.93 1.64
CA ALA A 28 -16.73 -10.78 2.10
C ALA A 28 -17.22 -12.05 2.80
N ASP A 29 -18.25 -11.95 3.64
CA ASP A 29 -18.84 -13.10 4.32
C ASP A 29 -19.50 -14.06 3.32
N LYS A 30 -20.16 -13.54 2.27
CA LYS A 30 -20.70 -14.37 1.19
C LYS A 30 -19.58 -15.11 0.43
N ALA A 31 -18.51 -14.42 0.07
CA ALA A 31 -17.37 -15.04 -0.62
C ALA A 31 -16.70 -16.12 0.26
N ARG A 32 -16.55 -15.84 1.57
CA ARG A 32 -16.02 -16.82 2.54
C ARG A 32 -16.89 -18.05 2.69
N ALA A 33 -18.23 -17.88 2.66
CA ALA A 33 -19.16 -19.01 2.69
C ALA A 33 -19.10 -19.83 1.39
N GLN A 34 -18.91 -19.17 0.23
CA GLN A 34 -18.74 -19.85 -1.04
C GLN A 34 -17.44 -20.65 -1.07
N LEU A 35 -16.31 -20.09 -0.62
CA LEU A 35 -15.04 -20.80 -0.50
C LEU A 35 -15.18 -22.08 0.33
N LYS A 36 -15.79 -21.99 1.52
CA LYS A 36 -16.04 -23.18 2.37
C LYS A 36 -16.86 -24.27 1.67
N LYS A 37 -17.83 -23.88 0.85
CA LYS A 37 -18.63 -24.83 0.07
C LYS A 37 -17.76 -25.53 -0.98
N ASP A 38 -16.91 -24.78 -1.67
CA ASP A 38 -16.07 -25.30 -2.75
C ASP A 38 -14.91 -26.15 -2.19
N GLU A 39 -14.32 -25.76 -1.04
CA GLU A 39 -13.39 -26.61 -0.27
C GLU A 39 -14.01 -27.96 0.12
N ALA A 40 -15.27 -27.94 0.59
CA ALA A 40 -15.97 -29.18 0.92
C ALA A 40 -16.21 -30.07 -0.32
N GLN A 41 -16.47 -29.46 -1.47
CA GLN A 41 -16.60 -30.17 -2.75
C GLN A 41 -15.26 -30.76 -3.21
N ALA A 42 -14.16 -30.02 -3.10
CA ALA A 42 -12.81 -30.49 -3.43
C ALA A 42 -12.40 -31.65 -2.48
N LEU A 43 -12.67 -31.52 -1.20
CA LEU A 43 -12.41 -32.58 -0.22
C LEU A 43 -13.21 -33.86 -0.52
N LYS A 44 -14.44 -33.72 -1.02
CA LYS A 44 -15.23 -34.87 -1.46
C LYS A 44 -14.58 -35.53 -2.67
N ALA A 45 -14.22 -34.77 -3.69
CA ALA A 45 -13.57 -35.28 -4.91
C ALA A 45 -12.22 -35.94 -4.59
N GLU A 46 -11.43 -35.34 -3.69
CA GLU A 46 -10.17 -35.93 -3.21
C GLU A 46 -10.37 -37.31 -2.54
N ARG A 47 -11.39 -37.41 -1.70
CA ARG A 47 -11.73 -38.68 -1.02
C ARG A 47 -12.19 -39.73 -2.00
N ASP A 48 -12.95 -39.35 -3.05
CA ASP A 48 -13.42 -40.25 -4.08
C ASP A 48 -12.23 -40.73 -4.91
N LEU A 49 -11.31 -39.85 -5.31
CA LEU A 49 -10.08 -40.23 -6.01
C LEU A 49 -9.20 -41.16 -5.14
N LYS A 50 -9.00 -40.84 -3.85
CA LYS A 50 -8.24 -41.69 -2.91
C LYS A 50 -8.87 -43.09 -2.74
N ARG A 51 -10.16 -43.23 -3.00
CA ARG A 51 -10.84 -44.53 -2.96
C ARG A 51 -10.71 -45.30 -4.26
N ILE A 52 -10.82 -44.62 -5.40
CA ILE A 52 -10.81 -45.24 -6.73
C ILE A 52 -9.40 -45.68 -7.12
N ARG A 53 -8.36 -44.89 -6.83
CA ARG A 53 -6.97 -45.18 -7.21
C ARG A 53 -6.51 -46.61 -6.78
N PRO A 54 -6.64 -47.05 -5.51
CA PRO A 54 -6.23 -48.38 -5.09
C PRO A 54 -7.13 -49.48 -5.67
N LEU A 55 -8.41 -49.20 -5.98
CA LEU A 55 -9.28 -50.16 -6.64
C LEU A 55 -8.85 -50.40 -8.10
N PHE A 56 -8.40 -49.37 -8.79
CA PHE A 56 -7.83 -49.48 -10.11
C PHE A 56 -6.52 -50.30 -10.07
N GLU A 57 -5.64 -50.07 -9.15
CA GLU A 57 -4.39 -50.82 -8.95
C GLU A 57 -4.66 -52.33 -8.73
N GLN A 58 -5.79 -52.66 -8.10
CA GLN A 58 -6.26 -54.03 -7.87
C GLN A 58 -7.11 -54.58 -9.01
N ASN A 59 -7.20 -53.89 -10.18
CA ASN A 59 -8.08 -54.23 -11.31
C ASN A 59 -9.58 -54.32 -10.95
N ALA A 60 -10.02 -53.63 -9.90
CA ALA A 60 -11.41 -53.60 -9.45
C ALA A 60 -12.17 -52.32 -9.88
N ALA A 61 -11.51 -51.39 -10.56
CA ALA A 61 -12.09 -50.20 -11.18
C ALA A 61 -11.57 -50.05 -12.62
N SER A 62 -12.32 -49.35 -13.47
CA SER A 62 -11.89 -49.10 -14.85
C SER A 62 -10.97 -47.89 -14.95
N GLN A 63 -10.19 -47.80 -16.04
CA GLN A 63 -9.40 -46.59 -16.34
C GLN A 63 -10.29 -45.36 -16.44
N LEU A 64 -11.48 -45.48 -17.01
CA LEU A 64 -12.44 -44.38 -17.13
C LEU A 64 -12.88 -43.84 -15.76
N ASP A 65 -13.06 -44.74 -14.76
CA ASP A 65 -13.44 -44.31 -13.41
C ASP A 65 -12.33 -43.52 -12.75
N LEU A 66 -11.06 -43.94 -12.96
CA LEU A 66 -9.90 -43.22 -12.43
C LEU A 66 -9.77 -41.84 -13.11
N ASP A 67 -9.81 -41.79 -14.44
CA ASP A 67 -9.71 -40.54 -15.21
C ASP A 67 -10.82 -39.55 -14.83
N ASN A 68 -12.05 -40.03 -14.64
CA ASN A 68 -13.17 -39.20 -14.18
C ASN A 68 -12.95 -38.65 -12.76
N ALA A 69 -12.42 -39.47 -11.84
CA ALA A 69 -12.16 -39.05 -10.50
C ALA A 69 -11.01 -38.04 -10.42
N GLU A 70 -9.96 -38.20 -11.23
CA GLU A 70 -8.86 -37.23 -11.35
C GLU A 70 -9.34 -35.90 -11.92
N ALA A 71 -10.08 -35.92 -13.03
CA ALA A 71 -10.66 -34.74 -13.65
C ALA A 71 -11.64 -33.99 -12.71
N ALA A 72 -12.44 -34.75 -11.93
CA ALA A 72 -13.35 -34.17 -10.96
C ALA A 72 -12.58 -33.47 -9.81
N TYR A 73 -11.49 -34.05 -9.34
CA TYR A 73 -10.65 -33.45 -8.32
C TYR A 73 -9.94 -32.19 -8.84
N GLU A 74 -9.31 -32.25 -10.00
CA GLU A 74 -8.65 -31.10 -10.62
C GLU A 74 -9.63 -29.93 -10.89
N SER A 75 -10.84 -30.25 -11.37
CA SER A 75 -11.90 -29.25 -11.56
C SER A 75 -12.34 -28.62 -10.25
N ALA A 76 -12.48 -29.41 -9.18
CA ALA A 76 -12.86 -28.90 -7.88
C ALA A 76 -11.74 -28.04 -7.26
N GLU A 77 -10.47 -28.42 -7.41
CA GLU A 77 -9.32 -27.65 -6.97
C GLU A 77 -9.24 -26.29 -7.70
N ALA A 78 -9.46 -26.28 -9.02
CA ALA A 78 -9.54 -25.03 -9.78
C ALA A 78 -10.69 -24.13 -9.31
N THR A 79 -11.83 -24.71 -8.91
CA THR A 79 -12.97 -23.96 -8.36
C THR A 79 -12.63 -23.35 -7.01
N VAL A 80 -11.90 -24.05 -6.15
CA VAL A 80 -11.41 -23.51 -4.87
C VAL A 80 -10.49 -22.30 -5.12
N ALA A 81 -9.52 -22.43 -6.03
CA ALA A 81 -8.62 -21.32 -6.36
C ALA A 81 -9.37 -20.07 -6.87
N MET A 82 -10.44 -20.27 -7.65
CA MET A 82 -11.29 -19.17 -8.09
C MET A 82 -12.02 -18.51 -6.90
N SER A 83 -12.60 -19.31 -6.00
CA SER A 83 -13.31 -18.78 -4.82
C SER A 83 -12.37 -18.10 -3.81
N GLU A 84 -11.11 -18.55 -3.72
CA GLU A 84 -10.06 -17.87 -2.94
C GLU A 84 -9.76 -16.48 -3.51
N ALA A 85 -9.64 -16.36 -4.83
CA ALA A 85 -9.42 -15.08 -5.49
C ALA A 85 -10.61 -14.13 -5.29
N ASP A 86 -11.84 -14.64 -5.39
CA ASP A 86 -13.06 -13.86 -5.13
C ASP A 86 -13.12 -13.36 -3.68
N LEU A 87 -12.73 -14.19 -2.69
CA LEU A 87 -12.63 -13.80 -1.30
C LEU A 87 -11.57 -12.72 -1.11
N ALA A 88 -10.38 -12.90 -1.68
CA ALA A 88 -9.30 -11.92 -1.59
C ALA A 88 -9.72 -10.57 -2.17
N GLN A 89 -10.44 -10.55 -3.29
CA GLN A 89 -10.99 -9.33 -3.86
C GLN A 89 -12.00 -8.66 -2.92
N ALA A 90 -12.92 -9.43 -2.33
CA ALA A 90 -13.93 -8.88 -1.42
C ALA A 90 -13.30 -8.34 -0.12
N GLU A 91 -12.27 -8.98 0.41
CA GLU A 91 -11.51 -8.51 1.58
C GLU A 91 -10.70 -7.24 1.27
N LEU A 92 -10.13 -7.14 0.07
CA LEU A 92 -9.45 -5.93 -0.39
C LEU A 92 -10.43 -4.75 -0.49
N GLU A 93 -11.62 -4.94 -1.07
CA GLU A 93 -12.67 -3.93 -1.12
C GLU A 93 -13.12 -3.49 0.28
N LEU A 94 -13.26 -4.43 1.22
CA LEU A 94 -13.52 -4.13 2.62
C LEU A 94 -12.37 -3.34 3.25
N GLY A 95 -11.13 -3.65 2.92
CA GLY A 95 -9.94 -2.93 3.36
C GLY A 95 -9.95 -1.45 2.93
N TYR A 96 -10.38 -1.15 1.73
CA TYR A 96 -10.49 0.22 1.21
C TYR A 96 -11.51 1.08 1.94
N THR A 97 -12.43 0.49 2.70
CA THR A 97 -13.37 1.26 3.53
C THR A 97 -12.71 1.93 4.73
N ILE A 98 -11.49 1.50 5.09
CA ILE A 98 -10.68 2.10 6.16
C ILE A 98 -9.58 2.91 5.50
N VAL A 99 -9.79 4.21 5.37
CA VAL A 99 -8.82 5.12 4.78
C VAL A 99 -7.76 5.48 5.81
N ARG A 100 -6.51 5.17 5.48
CA ARG A 100 -5.34 5.42 6.33
C ARG A 100 -4.42 6.45 5.69
N SER A 101 -3.67 7.16 6.53
CA SER A 101 -2.64 8.08 6.04
C SER A 101 -1.50 7.34 5.34
N PRO A 102 -1.15 7.70 4.10
CA PRO A 102 -0.01 7.10 3.39
C PRO A 102 1.35 7.61 3.92
N LEU A 103 1.36 8.77 4.57
CA LEU A 103 2.57 9.42 5.09
C LEU A 103 2.28 10.10 6.43
N SER A 104 3.32 10.47 7.17
CA SER A 104 3.21 11.32 8.35
C SER A 104 3.27 12.78 7.93
N GLY A 105 2.45 13.64 8.54
CA GLY A 105 2.41 15.08 8.23
C GLY A 105 1.21 15.77 8.85
N HIS A 106 1.04 17.05 8.54
CA HIS A 106 -0.13 17.81 8.96
C HIS A 106 -1.28 17.59 7.98
N ILE A 107 -2.44 17.17 8.52
CA ILE A 107 -3.66 17.02 7.74
C ILE A 107 -4.37 18.38 7.65
N SER A 108 -4.84 18.73 6.46
CA SER A 108 -5.64 19.93 6.24
C SER A 108 -7.08 19.76 6.72
N GLU A 109 -7.92 20.69 6.39
CA GLU A 109 -9.37 20.58 6.54
C GLU A 109 -9.94 19.41 5.70
N ARG A 110 -11.11 18.92 6.09
CA ARG A 110 -11.85 17.91 5.32
C ARG A 110 -12.48 18.55 4.08
N ASN A 111 -12.46 17.82 2.97
CA ASN A 111 -13.13 18.23 1.74
C ASN A 111 -14.54 17.60 1.58
N VAL A 112 -14.92 16.74 2.53
CA VAL A 112 -16.21 16.03 2.52
C VAL A 112 -16.84 16.00 3.89
N ASP A 113 -18.16 16.17 3.96
CA ASP A 113 -18.92 16.07 5.19
C ASP A 113 -19.32 14.63 5.51
N LEU A 114 -19.63 14.38 6.79
CA LEU A 114 -20.17 13.10 7.23
C LEU A 114 -21.50 12.83 6.53
N GLY A 115 -21.64 11.63 5.97
CA GLY A 115 -22.83 11.24 5.20
C GLY A 115 -22.73 11.52 3.69
N THR A 116 -21.68 12.19 3.23
CA THR A 116 -21.44 12.38 1.79
C THR A 116 -21.06 11.05 1.13
N LEU A 117 -21.62 10.79 -0.05
CA LEU A 117 -21.25 9.66 -0.87
C LEU A 117 -19.86 9.91 -1.46
N VAL A 118 -18.93 8.99 -1.18
CA VAL A 118 -17.55 9.00 -1.67
C VAL A 118 -17.27 7.73 -2.49
N GLY A 119 -16.53 7.86 -3.58
CA GLY A 119 -16.18 6.72 -4.44
C GLY A 119 -15.96 7.10 -5.91
N PRO A 120 -15.76 6.12 -6.78
CA PRO A 120 -15.52 6.34 -8.21
C PRO A 120 -16.76 6.88 -8.91
N GLY A 121 -16.94 8.16 -8.95
CA GLY A 121 -18.11 8.87 -9.52
C GLY A 121 -18.64 9.98 -8.63
N GLY A 122 -18.07 10.14 -7.43
CA GLY A 122 -18.34 11.22 -6.49
C GLY A 122 -17.10 12.02 -6.14
N LYS A 123 -17.18 12.78 -5.04
CA LYS A 123 -16.01 13.47 -4.47
C LYS A 123 -15.04 12.44 -3.92
N SER A 124 -13.86 12.32 -4.53
CA SER A 124 -12.81 11.38 -4.13
C SER A 124 -11.73 12.00 -3.24
N LEU A 125 -11.58 13.32 -3.26
CA LEU A 125 -10.65 14.03 -2.38
C LEU A 125 -11.27 14.16 -0.99
N LEU A 126 -10.73 13.44 -0.01
CA LEU A 126 -11.24 13.43 1.37
C LEU A 126 -10.55 14.49 2.24
N ALA A 127 -9.23 14.52 2.22
CA ALA A 127 -8.38 15.48 2.89
C ALA A 127 -7.00 15.51 2.23
N THR A 128 -6.24 16.55 2.47
CA THR A 128 -4.85 16.68 2.01
C THR A 128 -3.90 16.54 3.20
N ILE A 129 -2.81 15.81 3.04
CA ILE A 129 -1.76 15.71 4.05
C ILE A 129 -0.50 16.31 3.48
N VAL A 130 0.08 17.24 4.22
CA VAL A 130 1.30 17.95 3.84
C VAL A 130 2.44 17.43 4.71
N LYS A 131 3.48 16.93 4.08
CA LYS A 131 4.73 16.58 4.75
C LYS A 131 5.52 17.88 4.95
N SER A 132 5.80 18.22 6.19
CA SER A 132 6.47 19.49 6.57
C SER A 132 7.84 19.30 7.22
N ASP A 133 8.34 18.05 7.25
CA ASP A 133 9.65 17.69 7.81
C ASP A 133 10.81 17.99 6.86
N THR A 134 10.55 18.05 5.56
CA THR A 134 11.54 18.37 4.52
C THR A 134 10.98 19.47 3.61
N VAL A 135 11.79 20.49 3.36
CA VAL A 135 11.46 21.57 2.43
C VAL A 135 12.53 21.65 1.35
N LEU A 136 12.10 21.89 0.12
CA LEU A 136 13.00 22.21 -0.99
C LEU A 136 13.15 23.72 -1.03
N VAL A 137 14.40 24.16 -1.07
CA VAL A 137 14.71 25.60 -1.19
C VAL A 137 15.44 25.82 -2.50
N ASP A 138 14.78 26.47 -3.44
CA ASP A 138 15.37 26.90 -4.70
C ASP A 138 15.94 28.32 -4.53
N PHE A 139 17.22 28.48 -4.81
CA PHE A 139 17.85 29.79 -4.81
C PHE A 139 18.59 30.02 -6.14
N SER A 140 18.55 31.24 -6.63
CA SER A 140 19.30 31.65 -7.82
C SER A 140 20.53 32.44 -7.41
N MET A 141 21.65 32.14 -8.04
CA MET A 141 22.91 32.80 -7.82
C MET A 141 23.33 33.50 -9.12
N THR A 142 23.91 34.69 -9.04
CA THR A 142 24.44 35.34 -10.24
C THR A 142 25.70 34.60 -10.74
N ALA A 143 25.95 34.63 -12.04
CA ALA A 143 27.13 33.98 -12.63
C ALA A 143 28.45 34.50 -12.00
N LEU A 144 28.49 35.77 -11.59
CA LEU A 144 29.64 36.39 -10.93
C LEU A 144 29.87 35.82 -9.52
N ASP A 145 28.79 35.62 -8.76
CA ASP A 145 28.85 35.05 -7.39
C ASP A 145 29.25 33.58 -7.45
N TYR A 146 28.75 32.86 -8.45
CA TYR A 146 29.15 31.48 -8.70
C TYR A 146 30.68 31.38 -8.99
N LEU A 147 31.19 32.23 -9.87
CA LEU A 147 32.63 32.26 -10.18
C LEU A 147 33.48 32.61 -8.95
N LYS A 148 33.07 33.60 -8.17
CA LYS A 148 33.77 33.97 -6.92
C LYS A 148 33.74 32.82 -5.90
N SER A 149 32.61 32.12 -5.76
CA SER A 149 32.52 30.95 -4.86
C SER A 149 33.41 29.80 -5.33
N LYS A 150 33.48 29.59 -6.65
CA LYS A 150 34.37 28.58 -7.26
C LYS A 150 35.85 28.92 -7.06
N GLU A 151 36.26 30.16 -7.28
CA GLU A 151 37.63 30.61 -7.01
C GLU A 151 38.01 30.45 -5.54
N ARG A 152 37.13 30.80 -4.61
CA ARG A 152 37.32 30.60 -3.17
C ARG A 152 37.49 29.13 -2.82
N ASN A 153 36.68 28.25 -3.42
CA ASN A 153 36.78 26.81 -3.22
C ASN A 153 38.06 26.21 -3.81
N ILE A 154 38.52 26.69 -4.97
CA ILE A 154 39.78 26.24 -5.56
C ILE A 154 40.97 26.64 -4.65
N ASN A 155 40.92 27.81 -4.03
CA ASN A 155 41.96 28.24 -3.10
C ASN A 155 41.89 27.51 -1.73
N LEU A 156 40.74 26.95 -1.33
CA LEU A 156 40.57 26.08 -0.17
C LEU A 156 40.86 24.60 -0.48
N GLY A 157 40.91 24.24 -1.77
CA GLY A 157 40.98 22.85 -2.27
C GLY A 157 42.38 22.30 -2.47
N GLN A 158 43.42 22.92 -1.93
CA GLN A 158 44.74 22.25 -1.82
C GLN A 158 44.78 21.45 -0.50
N GLN A 159 44.48 20.18 -0.66
CA GLN A 159 44.87 19.06 0.21
C GLN A 159 44.26 18.97 1.60
N ASP A 160 43.08 18.38 1.66
CA ASP A 160 42.84 17.40 2.69
C ASP A 160 41.84 16.37 2.16
N SER A 161 42.33 15.20 1.77
CA SER A 161 41.54 14.05 1.29
C SER A 161 40.72 13.39 2.41
N THR A 162 40.67 14.00 3.60
CA THR A 162 39.96 13.53 4.78
C THR A 162 38.78 14.43 5.21
N ARG A 163 38.60 15.58 4.55
CA ARG A 163 37.42 16.44 4.79
C ARG A 163 36.46 16.29 3.62
N SER A 164 35.43 15.48 3.81
CA SER A 164 34.23 15.56 2.98
C SER A 164 33.69 16.98 3.08
N TRP A 165 33.74 17.74 1.98
CA TRP A 165 33.18 19.07 1.90
C TRP A 165 31.67 18.97 1.96
N GLN A 166 31.09 19.30 3.08
CA GLN A 166 29.65 19.47 3.23
C GLN A 166 29.35 20.95 3.15
N PRO A 167 28.65 21.42 2.10
CA PRO A 167 28.20 22.81 2.05
C PRO A 167 27.16 23.03 3.16
N ASN A 168 27.57 23.72 4.21
CA ASN A 168 26.64 24.18 5.24
C ASN A 168 25.90 25.41 4.70
N ILE A 169 24.69 25.17 4.19
CA ILE A 169 23.77 26.26 3.86
C ILE A 169 22.91 26.52 5.08
N THR A 170 23.06 27.71 5.64
CA THR A 170 22.27 28.16 6.77
C THR A 170 21.06 28.94 6.25
N ILE A 171 19.86 28.46 6.50
CA ILE A 171 18.61 29.14 6.17
C ILE A 171 18.08 29.76 7.46
N THR A 172 17.99 31.09 7.50
CA THR A 172 17.39 31.83 8.63
C THR A 172 15.93 32.09 8.29
N LEU A 173 15.01 31.62 9.14
CA LEU A 173 13.58 31.87 9.02
C LEU A 173 13.24 33.27 9.55
N ALA A 174 12.04 33.75 9.24
CA ALA A 174 11.57 35.09 9.66
C ALA A 174 11.46 35.25 11.18
N ASP A 175 11.42 34.16 11.95
CA ASP A 175 11.44 34.11 13.41
C ASP A 175 12.86 34.04 14.01
N ASN A 176 13.91 34.25 13.19
CA ASN A 176 15.31 34.09 13.53
C ASN A 176 15.75 32.68 13.95
N THR A 177 14.92 31.66 13.76
CA THR A 177 15.37 30.29 13.88
C THR A 177 16.24 29.90 12.67
N CYS A 178 17.23 29.04 12.88
CA CYS A 178 18.20 28.66 11.90
C CYS A 178 18.04 27.17 11.57
N LEU A 179 17.84 26.83 10.30
CA LEU A 179 17.89 25.46 9.80
C LEU A 179 19.28 25.21 9.20
N LEU A 180 20.02 24.28 9.79
CA LEU A 180 21.28 23.79 9.21
C LEU A 180 20.95 22.66 8.23
N TYR A 181 21.26 22.87 6.96
CA TYR A 181 21.17 21.84 5.92
C TYR A 181 22.51 21.12 5.78
N THR A 182 22.52 19.83 6.05
CA THR A 182 23.63 18.94 5.68
C THR A 182 23.25 18.20 4.40
N SER A 183 24.07 18.26 3.37
CA SER A 183 23.82 17.73 2.04
C SER A 183 23.99 16.21 1.96
N ASP A 184 23.12 15.47 2.63
CA ASP A 184 23.16 14.00 2.59
C ASP A 184 22.00 13.38 1.75
N ALA A 185 21.36 14.19 0.90
CA ALA A 185 20.17 13.78 0.15
C ALA A 185 20.33 13.94 -1.38
N ALA A 186 21.51 13.69 -1.93
CA ALA A 186 21.76 13.79 -3.38
C ALA A 186 22.20 12.45 -4.02
N ASP A 187 21.91 11.32 -3.39
CA ASP A 187 22.11 9.99 -3.99
C ASP A 187 20.84 9.13 -3.75
N ASP A 188 19.83 9.34 -4.63
CA ASP A 188 18.84 8.32 -5.03
C ASP A 188 18.23 8.70 -6.38
#